data_06f30a5ed40b6a68091abdf47f25506e
#
_entry.id   06f30a5ed40b6a68091abdf47f25506e
#
_cell.length_a   1.000
_cell.length_b   1.000
_cell.length_c   1.000
_cell.angle_alpha   90.00
_cell.angle_beta   90.00
_cell.angle_gamma   90.00
#
_symmetry.space_group_name_H-M   'P 1'
#
loop_
_entity.id
_entity.type
_entity.pdbx_description
1 polymer ?
#
loop_
_entity_poly.entity_id
_entity_poly.type
_entity_poly.pdbx_seq_one_letter_code
_entity_poly.pdbx_strand_id
1 'polypeptide(L)'
;LLXXXXTAEEIAQTKGTPTEPGTDSQYRSRSVAENLDLFTRMRNGEFPDGACTLRAKIDMSSPNMLMRDPIIYRIKHAEHHRTGNTWCIYPMYDFAHGQSDSIESITHSICTLEYVSHRELYDWFIEKLNIFPSHQYEFARLNLTYTVMSKRKLLQLVNEGVVSGWDDPRMPTISGLRRRGYTPESIREFCERIGIAKRENLIELSLLEFCVREHLNKTANRVMAVLDPIKMVITNYPEGQSEVLIGENNPEAEDKGGTREIPFSKELWIEREDFMEEPAKKWFRLAPGAMVRLKFAYIVKCEDFVKDENGNVTEIHCSYIPESKSGEDTSGINVKGTIHWVSAAHAKTAEIRIYDRLFTVESPDSEEGDFKDYLNPDSIKVIKEAFIEPYLADAKQDARYQFIRKGYYSLDTDSTPEKLVFNQTVGLKDAWAKAKK
;
A
#
# COMPACT_ATOMS: atom_id res chain seq x y z
N LEU A 1 -38.92 -25.26 9.21
CA LEU A 1 -38.44 -24.31 10.23
C LEU A 1 -38.50 -24.90 11.61
N LEU A 2 -37.71 -24.46 12.53
CA LEU A 2 -37.55 -25.05 13.85
C LEU A 2 -37.23 -23.98 14.90
N UNK A 3 -37.90 -23.68 15.89
CA UNK A 3 -37.69 -22.82 16.83
C UNK A 3 -37.10 -23.49 17.90
N UNK A 4 -36.44 -23.22 18.13
CA UNK A 4 -35.97 -23.89 19.13
C UNK A 4 -35.68 -23.10 20.26
N UNK A 5 -35.64 -23.30 20.94
CA UNK A 5 -35.27 -22.90 21.85
C UNK A 5 -34.06 -23.30 22.03
N UNK A 6 -33.42 -23.29 21.88
CA UNK A 6 -32.28 -23.68 22.00
C UNK A 6 -31.50 -22.60 22.46
N THR A 7 -31.16 -22.63 23.55
CA THR A 7 -30.09 -21.81 24.11
C THR A 7 -28.74 -22.23 23.50
N ALA A 8 -27.72 -21.38 23.63
CA ALA A 8 -26.39 -21.72 23.14
C ALA A 8 -25.85 -23.04 23.70
N GLU A 9 -26.14 -23.31 24.97
CA GLU A 9 -25.75 -24.54 25.68
C GLU A 9 -26.46 -25.76 25.10
N GLU A 10 -27.75 -25.70 24.89
CA GLU A 10 -28.54 -26.79 24.31
C GLU A 10 -28.06 -27.09 22.86
N ILE A 11 -27.75 -26.06 22.10
CA ILE A 11 -27.23 -26.22 20.74
C ILE A 11 -25.86 -26.93 20.79
N ALA A 12 -24.97 -26.50 21.68
CA ALA A 12 -23.65 -27.11 21.84
C ALA A 12 -23.73 -28.60 22.20
N GLN A 13 -24.70 -28.97 23.09
CA GLN A 13 -24.89 -30.37 23.50
C GLN A 13 -25.36 -31.27 22.37
N THR A 14 -26.12 -30.74 21.41
CA THR A 14 -26.69 -31.55 20.33
C THR A 14 -25.90 -31.49 19.01
N LYS A 15 -25.05 -30.47 18.83
CA LYS A 15 -24.37 -30.21 17.53
C LYS A 15 -23.36 -31.30 17.13
N GLY A 16 -22.77 -32.00 18.12
CA GLY A 16 -21.70 -32.97 17.85
C GLY A 16 -20.35 -32.29 17.57
N THR A 17 -19.43 -33.04 17.00
CA THR A 17 -18.08 -32.56 16.66
C THR A 17 -17.80 -32.80 15.17
N PRO A 18 -16.67 -32.34 14.64
CA PRO A 18 -16.32 -32.67 13.24
C PRO A 18 -16.25 -34.18 12.95
N THR A 19 -15.95 -34.99 13.95
CA THR A 19 -15.81 -36.45 13.80
C THR A 19 -16.99 -37.25 14.35
N GLU A 20 -17.92 -36.59 15.06
CA GLU A 20 -19.09 -37.26 15.65
C GLU A 20 -20.37 -36.55 15.19
N PRO A 21 -21.37 -37.27 14.71
CA PRO A 21 -22.63 -36.66 14.29
C PRO A 21 -23.35 -35.95 15.45
N GLY A 22 -24.19 -35.00 15.12
CA GLY A 22 -25.09 -34.39 16.09
C GLY A 22 -26.28 -35.26 16.38
N THR A 23 -27.07 -34.84 17.32
CA THR A 23 -28.33 -35.51 17.72
C THR A 23 -29.50 -34.56 17.60
N ASP A 24 -30.69 -35.10 17.40
CA ASP A 24 -31.93 -34.31 17.29
C ASP A 24 -32.22 -33.63 18.63
N SER A 25 -32.51 -32.34 18.57
CA SER A 25 -33.00 -31.62 19.77
C SER A 25 -34.44 -32.03 20.07
N GLN A 26 -34.81 -31.94 21.33
CA GLN A 26 -36.21 -32.22 21.78
C GLN A 26 -37.27 -31.36 21.06
N TYR A 27 -36.84 -30.21 20.49
CA TYR A 27 -37.72 -29.26 19.82
C TYR A 27 -37.91 -29.56 18.33
N ARG A 28 -37.20 -30.54 17.81
CA ARG A 28 -37.16 -30.84 16.35
C ARG A 28 -38.46 -31.42 15.84
N SER A 29 -39.32 -31.94 16.75
CA SER A 29 -40.63 -32.51 16.42
C SER A 29 -41.81 -31.53 16.52
N ARG A 30 -41.56 -30.28 16.94
CA ARG A 30 -42.65 -29.27 17.01
C ARG A 30 -43.30 -29.07 15.65
N SER A 31 -44.63 -28.82 15.68
CA SER A 31 -45.38 -28.54 14.47
C SER A 31 -45.00 -27.18 13.86
N VAL A 32 -45.28 -27.02 12.58
CA VAL A 32 -45.07 -25.75 11.87
C VAL A 32 -45.84 -24.61 12.55
N ALA A 33 -47.10 -24.88 12.99
CA ALA A 33 -47.96 -23.90 13.64
C ALA A 33 -47.31 -23.37 14.94
N GLU A 34 -46.82 -24.27 15.79
CA GLU A 34 -46.13 -23.91 17.04
C GLU A 34 -44.87 -23.08 16.78
N ASN A 35 -44.10 -23.48 15.80
CA ASN A 35 -42.86 -22.77 15.47
C ASN A 35 -43.13 -21.37 14.90
N LEU A 36 -44.22 -21.22 14.12
CA LEU A 36 -44.63 -19.93 13.58
C LEU A 36 -45.13 -18.99 14.70
N ASP A 37 -45.92 -19.53 15.67
CA ASP A 37 -46.33 -18.76 16.82
C ASP A 37 -45.14 -18.26 17.63
N LEU A 38 -44.20 -19.16 17.97
CA LEU A 38 -43.00 -18.81 18.72
C LEU A 38 -42.15 -17.77 17.98
N PHE A 39 -42.00 -17.89 16.67
CA PHE A 39 -41.23 -16.92 15.86
C PHE A 39 -41.93 -15.55 15.86
N THR A 40 -43.27 -15.53 15.78
CA THR A 40 -44.03 -14.28 15.83
C THR A 40 -43.82 -13.59 17.18
N ARG A 41 -43.88 -14.34 18.27
CA ARG A 41 -43.63 -13.82 19.63
C ARG A 41 -42.15 -13.35 19.79
N MET A 42 -41.23 -14.08 19.20
CA MET A 42 -39.79 -13.71 19.15
C MET A 42 -39.60 -12.36 18.45
N ARG A 43 -40.25 -12.18 17.30
CA ARG A 43 -40.25 -10.93 16.53
C ARG A 43 -40.90 -9.77 17.31
N ASN A 44 -41.93 -10.07 18.10
CA ASN A 44 -42.65 -9.06 18.90
C ASN A 44 -41.90 -8.67 20.20
N GLY A 45 -40.74 -9.27 20.46
CA GLY A 45 -39.89 -8.91 21.60
C GLY A 45 -40.32 -9.55 22.93
N GLU A 46 -41.10 -10.64 22.90
CA GLU A 46 -41.54 -11.31 24.11
C GLU A 46 -40.43 -12.08 24.84
N PHE A 47 -39.31 -12.32 24.19
CA PHE A 47 -38.21 -13.11 24.75
C PHE A 47 -36.93 -12.27 24.88
N PRO A 48 -36.17 -12.42 25.97
CA PRO A 48 -34.90 -11.71 26.12
C PRO A 48 -33.80 -12.29 25.22
N ASP A 49 -32.70 -11.56 25.10
CA ASP A 49 -31.51 -12.00 24.35
C ASP A 49 -31.05 -13.38 24.85
N GLY A 50 -30.80 -14.29 23.90
CA GLY A 50 -30.29 -15.62 24.22
C GLY A 50 -31.36 -16.65 24.63
N ALA A 51 -32.61 -16.24 24.82
CA ALA A 51 -33.66 -17.16 25.27
C ALA A 51 -33.98 -18.24 24.24
N CYS A 52 -33.99 -17.87 22.97
CA CYS A 52 -34.26 -18.83 21.88
C CYS A 52 -33.68 -18.35 20.55
N THR A 53 -33.64 -19.26 19.59
CA THR A 53 -33.18 -18.99 18.21
C THR A 53 -34.16 -19.67 17.25
N LEU A 54 -34.25 -19.15 16.03
CA LEU A 54 -34.91 -19.88 14.95
C LEU A 54 -33.83 -20.62 14.14
N ARG A 55 -34.03 -21.90 13.88
CA ARG A 55 -33.09 -22.75 13.17
C ARG A 55 -33.71 -23.34 11.90
N ALA A 56 -32.90 -23.60 10.90
CA ALA A 56 -33.30 -24.42 9.74
C ALA A 56 -33.30 -25.89 10.15
N LYS A 57 -34.25 -26.68 9.67
CA LYS A 57 -34.33 -28.13 9.93
C LYS A 57 -33.74 -28.83 8.72
N ILE A 58 -32.51 -29.32 8.84
CA ILE A 58 -31.75 -29.93 7.74
C ILE A 58 -31.34 -31.37 8.11
N ASP A 59 -30.11 -31.58 8.62
CA ASP A 59 -29.59 -32.91 8.92
C ASP A 59 -28.53 -32.84 10.04
N MET A 60 -28.90 -33.32 11.22
CA MET A 60 -27.98 -33.33 12.37
C MET A 60 -26.82 -34.33 12.20
N SER A 61 -26.91 -35.27 11.24
CA SER A 61 -25.86 -36.24 10.99
C SER A 61 -24.83 -35.77 9.91
N SER A 62 -25.08 -34.63 9.28
CA SER A 62 -24.24 -34.13 8.18
C SER A 62 -22.76 -34.02 8.58
N PRO A 63 -21.81 -34.47 7.73
CA PRO A 63 -20.39 -34.25 7.98
C PRO A 63 -20.03 -32.75 7.96
N ASN A 64 -20.81 -31.94 7.24
CA ASN A 64 -20.67 -30.49 7.24
C ASN A 64 -21.46 -29.90 8.45
N MET A 65 -20.73 -29.47 9.47
CA MET A 65 -21.33 -28.95 10.69
C MET A 65 -22.25 -27.74 10.45
N LEU A 66 -22.08 -27.04 9.34
CA LEU A 66 -22.94 -25.91 8.97
C LEU A 66 -24.35 -26.36 8.54
N MET A 67 -24.49 -27.64 8.14
CA MET A 67 -25.77 -28.24 7.74
C MET A 67 -26.53 -28.83 8.94
N ARG A 68 -25.93 -28.82 10.15
CA ARG A 68 -26.57 -29.40 11.36
C ARG A 68 -27.52 -28.38 11.99
N ASP A 69 -28.70 -28.24 11.41
CA ASP A 69 -29.78 -27.34 11.86
C ASP A 69 -29.23 -25.96 12.25
N PRO A 70 -28.66 -25.19 11.29
CA PRO A 70 -28.06 -23.89 11.59
C PRO A 70 -29.04 -22.85 12.08
N ILE A 71 -28.56 -21.91 12.90
CA ILE A 71 -29.34 -20.76 13.36
C ILE A 71 -29.58 -19.83 12.17
N ILE A 72 -30.85 -19.42 11.97
CA ILE A 72 -31.20 -18.46 10.92
C ILE A 72 -31.58 -17.09 11.47
N TYR A 73 -32.19 -17.03 12.70
CA TYR A 73 -32.44 -15.77 13.41
C TYR A 73 -32.08 -15.91 14.89
N ARG A 74 -31.53 -14.81 15.43
CA ARG A 74 -31.27 -14.66 16.86
C ARG A 74 -31.93 -13.40 17.38
N ILE A 75 -32.14 -13.33 18.70
CA ILE A 75 -32.69 -12.16 19.41
C ILE A 75 -31.49 -11.24 19.79
N LYS A 76 -31.66 -9.95 19.53
CA LYS A 76 -30.69 -8.94 19.93
C LYS A 76 -31.42 -7.61 20.16
N HIS A 77 -31.61 -7.23 21.42
CA HIS A 77 -32.16 -5.92 21.77
C HIS A 77 -31.03 -4.89 21.78
N ALA A 78 -30.89 -4.16 20.68
CA ALA A 78 -29.88 -3.14 20.53
C ALA A 78 -30.32 -2.13 19.47
N GLU A 79 -30.06 -0.87 19.71
CA GLU A 79 -30.35 0.18 18.74
C GLU A 79 -29.49 0.01 17.47
N HIS A 80 -30.16 -0.08 16.33
CA HIS A 80 -29.47 -0.21 15.03
C HIS A 80 -29.39 1.17 14.39
N HIS A 81 -28.22 1.50 13.85
CA HIS A 81 -27.91 2.84 13.30
C HIS A 81 -28.84 3.34 12.19
N ARG A 82 -29.58 2.45 11.52
CA ARG A 82 -30.54 2.85 10.46
C ARG A 82 -32.00 2.65 10.86
N THR A 83 -32.28 1.59 11.60
CA THR A 83 -33.68 1.22 11.92
C THR A 83 -34.06 1.45 13.40
N GLY A 84 -33.13 1.97 14.21
CA GLY A 84 -33.35 2.21 15.63
C GLY A 84 -33.73 0.92 16.35
N ASN A 85 -34.86 0.95 17.10
CA ASN A 85 -35.36 -0.16 17.88
C ASN A 85 -36.53 -0.91 17.20
N THR A 86 -36.66 -0.78 15.86
CA THR A 86 -37.74 -1.42 15.09
C THR A 86 -37.68 -2.94 15.15
N TRP A 87 -36.49 -3.51 15.22
CA TRP A 87 -36.25 -4.96 15.18
C TRP A 87 -35.51 -5.42 16.43
N CYS A 88 -35.91 -6.55 16.96
CA CYS A 88 -35.21 -7.26 18.03
C CYS A 88 -34.77 -8.66 17.63
N ILE A 89 -35.01 -9.04 16.37
CA ILE A 89 -34.45 -10.28 15.78
C ILE A 89 -33.60 -9.93 14.57
N TYR A 90 -32.50 -10.66 14.38
CA TYR A 90 -31.57 -10.42 13.29
C TYR A 90 -31.18 -11.74 12.63
N PRO A 91 -31.16 -11.78 11.29
CA PRO A 91 -30.75 -12.99 10.58
C PRO A 91 -29.24 -13.24 10.77
N MET A 92 -28.88 -14.51 10.79
CA MET A 92 -27.47 -14.91 10.76
C MET A 92 -26.94 -14.78 9.34
N TYR A 93 -25.62 -14.62 9.23
CA TYR A 93 -24.92 -14.35 7.97
C TYR A 93 -25.34 -15.32 6.85
N ASP A 94 -25.26 -16.63 7.13
CA ASP A 94 -25.53 -17.64 6.10
C ASP A 94 -26.96 -17.61 5.55
N PHE A 95 -27.91 -17.17 6.38
CA PHE A 95 -29.30 -17.03 5.92
C PHE A 95 -29.50 -15.73 5.14
N ALA A 96 -28.87 -14.64 5.59
CA ALA A 96 -29.03 -13.32 4.98
C ALA A 96 -28.31 -13.20 3.62
N HIS A 97 -27.11 -13.78 3.51
CA HIS A 97 -26.23 -13.60 2.37
C HIS A 97 -26.89 -14.04 1.04
N GLY A 98 -27.36 -15.27 0.97
CA GLY A 98 -27.99 -15.80 -0.26
C GLY A 98 -29.24 -15.05 -0.65
N GLN A 99 -30.03 -14.59 0.36
CA GLN A 99 -31.24 -13.81 0.10
C GLN A 99 -30.94 -12.41 -0.40
N SER A 100 -29.91 -11.75 0.15
CA SER A 100 -29.47 -10.44 -0.34
C SER A 100 -29.01 -10.54 -1.80
N ASP A 101 -28.17 -11.52 -2.10
CA ASP A 101 -27.71 -11.79 -3.47
C ASP A 101 -28.88 -12.02 -4.41
N SER A 102 -29.84 -12.85 -3.98
CA SER A 102 -31.03 -13.21 -4.76
C SER A 102 -31.91 -11.98 -5.05
N ILE A 103 -32.17 -11.16 -4.02
CA ILE A 103 -32.98 -9.93 -4.14
C ILE A 103 -32.33 -8.97 -5.16
N GLU A 104 -30.98 -8.88 -5.15
CA GLU A 104 -30.22 -8.00 -6.04
C GLU A 104 -29.93 -8.65 -7.39
N SER A 105 -30.35 -9.89 -7.62
CA SER A 105 -30.10 -10.65 -8.86
C SER A 105 -28.62 -10.82 -9.17
N ILE A 106 -27.80 -11.01 -8.13
CA ILE A 106 -26.37 -11.26 -8.24
C ILE A 106 -26.17 -12.65 -8.85
N THR A 107 -25.55 -12.73 -10.01
CA THR A 107 -25.28 -14.01 -10.69
C THR A 107 -24.06 -14.72 -10.10
N HIS A 108 -23.01 -13.97 -9.75
CA HIS A 108 -21.74 -14.48 -9.25
C HIS A 108 -21.43 -13.82 -7.90
N SER A 109 -21.65 -14.57 -6.82
CA SER A 109 -21.36 -14.12 -5.45
C SER A 109 -19.93 -14.50 -5.09
N ILE A 110 -19.08 -13.51 -4.80
CA ILE A 110 -17.63 -13.69 -4.67
C ILE A 110 -17.26 -13.74 -3.18
N CYS A 111 -16.60 -14.82 -2.76
CA CYS A 111 -16.18 -15.06 -1.38
C CYS A 111 -14.72 -15.50 -1.29
N THR A 112 -14.16 -15.47 -0.08
CA THR A 112 -12.84 -16.05 0.20
C THR A 112 -12.97 -17.54 0.52
N LEU A 113 -11.84 -18.25 0.53
CA LEU A 113 -11.81 -19.72 0.73
C LEU A 113 -12.41 -20.18 2.06
N GLU A 114 -12.46 -19.32 3.07
CA GLU A 114 -13.10 -19.61 4.36
C GLU A 114 -14.58 -20.02 4.19
N TYR A 115 -15.22 -19.61 3.11
CA TYR A 115 -16.64 -19.84 2.84
C TYR A 115 -16.93 -21.07 1.97
N VAL A 116 -15.92 -21.87 1.65
CA VAL A 116 -16.10 -23.11 0.87
C VAL A 116 -17.11 -24.04 1.55
N SER A 117 -16.98 -24.24 2.89
CA SER A 117 -17.91 -25.06 3.65
C SER A 117 -19.32 -24.45 3.76
N HIS A 118 -19.43 -23.14 3.58
CA HIS A 118 -20.73 -22.42 3.65
C HIS A 118 -21.54 -22.56 2.36
N ARG A 119 -20.90 -22.87 1.22
CA ARG A 119 -21.59 -22.93 -0.09
C ARG A 119 -22.76 -23.92 -0.10
N GLU A 120 -22.60 -25.10 0.54
CA GLU A 120 -23.66 -26.08 0.61
C GLU A 120 -24.91 -25.53 1.28
N LEU A 121 -24.74 -24.76 2.35
CA LEU A 121 -25.84 -24.11 3.08
C LEU A 121 -26.45 -22.96 2.27
N TYR A 122 -25.60 -22.19 1.59
CA TYR A 122 -26.04 -21.12 0.68
C TYR A 122 -26.96 -21.68 -0.42
N ASP A 123 -26.51 -22.74 -1.09
CA ASP A 123 -27.29 -23.40 -2.16
C ASP A 123 -28.60 -23.97 -1.60
N TRP A 124 -28.55 -24.57 -0.39
CA TRP A 124 -29.74 -25.13 0.26
C TRP A 124 -30.80 -24.06 0.51
N PHE A 125 -30.40 -22.87 0.97
CA PHE A 125 -31.36 -21.77 1.19
C PHE A 125 -31.93 -21.27 -0.14
N ILE A 126 -31.11 -21.09 -1.15
CA ILE A 126 -31.57 -20.66 -2.49
C ILE A 126 -32.66 -21.62 -3.01
N GLU A 127 -32.38 -22.92 -2.95
CA GLU A 127 -33.32 -23.98 -3.38
C GLU A 127 -34.58 -23.98 -2.55
N LYS A 128 -34.46 -24.05 -1.21
CA LYS A 128 -35.65 -24.22 -0.31
C LYS A 128 -36.54 -22.99 -0.26
N LEU A 129 -36.01 -21.82 -0.54
CA LEU A 129 -36.80 -20.59 -0.62
C LEU A 129 -37.32 -20.33 -2.03
N ASN A 130 -36.83 -21.08 -3.02
CA ASN A 130 -37.22 -20.94 -4.43
C ASN A 130 -37.00 -19.50 -4.92
N ILE A 131 -35.84 -18.96 -4.65
CA ILE A 131 -35.46 -17.57 -4.97
C ILE A 131 -34.46 -17.55 -6.12
N PHE A 132 -34.07 -16.36 -6.60
CA PHE A 132 -33.16 -16.20 -7.74
C PHE A 132 -31.86 -17.00 -7.52
N PRO A 133 -31.44 -17.82 -8.49
CA PRO A 133 -30.33 -18.77 -8.30
C PRO A 133 -28.94 -18.13 -8.42
N SER A 134 -28.59 -17.33 -7.43
CA SER A 134 -27.22 -16.80 -7.29
C SER A 134 -26.23 -17.95 -7.06
N HIS A 135 -24.97 -17.77 -7.49
CA HIS A 135 -23.95 -18.80 -7.39
C HIS A 135 -22.74 -18.25 -6.63
N GLN A 136 -22.33 -18.96 -5.57
CA GLN A 136 -21.16 -18.57 -4.76
C GLN A 136 -19.86 -19.14 -5.35
N TYR A 137 -18.85 -18.31 -5.50
CA TYR A 137 -17.52 -18.66 -5.98
C TYR A 137 -16.47 -18.21 -4.96
N GLU A 138 -15.56 -19.10 -4.57
CA GLU A 138 -14.54 -18.80 -3.56
C GLU A 138 -13.14 -18.86 -4.19
N PHE A 139 -12.26 -17.99 -3.69
CA PHE A 139 -10.85 -18.00 -4.08
C PHE A 139 -9.97 -17.45 -2.93
N ALA A 140 -8.67 -17.67 -3.08
CA ALA A 140 -7.68 -17.34 -2.05
C ALA A 140 -7.63 -15.85 -1.77
N ARG A 141 -7.45 -15.51 -0.50
CA ARG A 141 -7.14 -14.15 -0.07
C ARG A 141 -5.71 -13.80 -0.55
N LEU A 142 -5.49 -12.54 -0.93
CA LEU A 142 -4.15 -12.03 -1.22
C LEU A 142 -3.35 -11.92 0.08
N ASN A 143 -2.26 -12.66 0.20
CA ASN A 143 -1.31 -12.53 1.29
C ASN A 143 0.03 -12.08 0.70
N LEU A 144 0.65 -11.07 1.33
CA LEU A 144 1.91 -10.48 0.88
C LEU A 144 3.02 -10.73 1.91
N THR A 145 4.23 -10.97 1.43
CA THR A 145 5.40 -11.05 2.31
C THR A 145 5.61 -9.71 3.03
N TYR A 146 6.16 -9.77 4.24
CA TYR A 146 6.49 -8.60 5.07
C TYR A 146 5.26 -7.73 5.39
N THR A 147 4.06 -8.33 5.39
CA THR A 147 2.80 -7.60 5.48
C THR A 147 1.81 -8.35 6.38
N VAL A 148 1.09 -7.62 7.21
CA VAL A 148 -0.05 -8.14 7.98
C VAL A 148 -1.33 -7.69 7.28
N MET A 149 -2.23 -8.65 6.97
CA MET A 149 -3.50 -8.38 6.29
C MET A 149 -4.70 -8.43 7.24
N SER A 150 -4.48 -8.74 8.52
CA SER A 150 -5.54 -8.83 9.52
C SER A 150 -6.02 -7.45 9.97
N LYS A 151 -7.30 -7.13 9.75
CA LYS A 151 -7.91 -5.87 10.18
C LYS A 151 -7.69 -5.64 11.69
N ARG A 152 -7.86 -6.68 12.52
CA ARG A 152 -7.71 -6.59 13.98
C ARG A 152 -6.28 -6.15 14.36
N LYS A 153 -5.27 -6.76 13.74
CA LYS A 153 -3.86 -6.43 14.00
C LYS A 153 -3.50 -5.03 13.46
N LEU A 154 -4.00 -4.68 12.27
CA LEU A 154 -3.79 -3.34 11.70
C LEU A 154 -4.44 -2.26 12.58
N LEU A 155 -5.65 -2.51 13.09
CA LEU A 155 -6.32 -1.60 14.03
C LEU A 155 -5.51 -1.41 15.30
N GLN A 156 -4.87 -2.47 15.77
CA GLN A 156 -3.99 -2.39 16.96
C GLN A 156 -2.81 -1.43 16.69
N LEU A 157 -2.16 -1.52 15.53
CA LEU A 157 -1.06 -0.62 15.15
C LEU A 157 -1.52 0.85 15.11
N VAL A 158 -2.73 1.10 14.62
CA VAL A 158 -3.32 2.45 14.60
C VAL A 158 -3.58 2.95 16.04
N ASN A 159 -4.24 2.13 16.85
CA ASN A 159 -4.61 2.50 18.23
C ASN A 159 -3.40 2.73 19.13
N GLU A 160 -2.32 1.99 18.90
CA GLU A 160 -1.07 2.10 19.69
C GLU A 160 -0.13 3.18 19.12
N GLY A 161 -0.50 3.84 18.03
CA GLY A 161 0.29 4.93 17.44
C GLY A 161 1.57 4.47 16.74
N VAL A 162 1.67 3.18 16.38
CA VAL A 162 2.81 2.64 15.62
C VAL A 162 2.81 3.22 14.20
N VAL A 163 1.61 3.42 13.66
CA VAL A 163 1.39 4.09 12.38
C VAL A 163 0.48 5.30 12.61
N SER A 164 0.52 6.28 11.71
CA SER A 164 -0.22 7.54 11.86
C SER A 164 -1.72 7.41 11.65
N GLY A 165 -2.17 6.32 11.04
CA GLY A 165 -3.59 6.08 10.77
C GLY A 165 -3.78 5.04 9.69
N TRP A 166 -5.01 4.86 9.25
CA TRP A 166 -5.36 3.89 8.20
C TRP A 166 -4.77 4.25 6.83
N ASP A 167 -4.40 5.52 6.64
CA ASP A 167 -3.78 6.03 5.41
C ASP A 167 -2.25 6.17 5.53
N ASP A 168 -1.64 5.68 6.61
CA ASP A 168 -0.17 5.69 6.74
C ASP A 168 0.44 4.99 5.51
N PRO A 169 1.43 5.61 4.83
CA PRO A 169 2.05 5.01 3.63
C PRO A 169 2.70 3.64 3.83
N ARG A 170 2.88 3.19 5.07
CA ARG A 170 3.40 1.84 5.39
C ARG A 170 2.30 0.79 5.50
N MET A 171 1.03 1.22 5.52
CA MET A 171 -0.13 0.32 5.67
C MET A 171 -0.53 -0.30 4.34
N PRO A 172 -0.96 -1.58 4.33
CA PRO A 172 -1.39 -2.25 3.09
C PRO A 172 -2.86 -1.94 2.73
N THR A 173 -3.35 -0.78 3.12
CA THR A 173 -4.69 -0.32 2.77
C THR A 173 -4.65 0.43 1.45
N ILE A 174 -5.78 0.48 0.75
CA ILE A 174 -5.89 1.28 -0.48
C ILE A 174 -5.56 2.76 -0.18
N SER A 175 -5.98 3.27 0.97
CA SER A 175 -5.68 4.65 1.38
C SER A 175 -4.19 4.87 1.61
N GLY A 176 -3.52 3.93 2.28
CA GLY A 176 -2.07 3.99 2.51
C GLY A 176 -1.28 3.90 1.21
N LEU A 177 -1.64 2.95 0.35
CA LEU A 177 -0.99 2.78 -0.96
C LEU A 177 -1.17 4.03 -1.83
N ARG A 178 -2.38 4.60 -1.85
CA ARG A 178 -2.68 5.84 -2.59
C ARG A 178 -1.82 7.00 -2.07
N ARG A 179 -1.78 7.19 -0.76
CA ARG A 179 -0.99 8.26 -0.12
C ARG A 179 0.51 8.08 -0.38
N ARG A 180 0.98 6.83 -0.43
CA ARG A 180 2.37 6.50 -0.77
C ARG A 180 2.69 6.78 -2.24
N GLY A 181 1.67 6.88 -3.11
CA GLY A 181 1.85 7.20 -4.52
C GLY A 181 1.67 6.03 -5.48
N TYR A 182 1.22 4.86 -4.99
CA TYR A 182 0.90 3.72 -5.85
C TYR A 182 -0.27 4.11 -6.76
N THR A 183 -0.22 3.69 -8.00
CA THR A 183 -1.24 4.02 -9.00
C THR A 183 -2.25 2.88 -9.13
N PRO A 184 -3.52 3.19 -9.46
CA PRO A 184 -4.50 2.14 -9.71
C PRO A 184 -4.05 1.15 -10.79
N GLU A 185 -3.40 1.67 -11.84
CA GLU A 185 -2.90 0.87 -12.97
C GLU A 185 -1.87 -0.16 -12.51
N SER A 186 -0.93 0.25 -11.64
CA SER A 186 0.10 -0.65 -11.13
C SER A 186 -0.49 -1.75 -10.23
N ILE A 187 -1.52 -1.41 -9.44
CA ILE A 187 -2.20 -2.37 -8.57
C ILE A 187 -3.00 -3.38 -9.42
N ARG A 188 -3.70 -2.91 -10.45
CA ARG A 188 -4.42 -3.79 -11.38
C ARG A 188 -3.47 -4.74 -12.11
N GLU A 189 -2.37 -4.21 -12.63
CA GLU A 189 -1.33 -5.02 -13.28
C GLU A 189 -0.80 -6.11 -12.35
N PHE A 190 -0.54 -5.74 -11.07
CA PHE A 190 -0.12 -6.70 -10.06
C PHE A 190 -1.18 -7.80 -9.87
N CYS A 191 -2.45 -7.43 -9.73
CA CYS A 191 -3.54 -8.40 -9.54
C CYS A 191 -3.68 -9.34 -10.75
N GLU A 192 -3.51 -8.83 -11.96
CA GLU A 192 -3.55 -9.66 -13.18
C GLU A 192 -2.39 -10.66 -13.22
N ARG A 193 -1.19 -10.22 -12.85
CA ARG A 193 0.01 -11.09 -12.84
C ARG A 193 -0.11 -12.23 -11.83
N ILE A 194 -0.66 -11.98 -10.66
CA ILE A 194 -0.81 -13.04 -9.64
C ILE A 194 -1.97 -13.97 -9.95
N GLY A 195 -3.01 -13.47 -10.64
CA GLY A 195 -4.18 -14.25 -11.02
C GLY A 195 -5.04 -14.66 -9.83
N ILE A 196 -5.95 -15.61 -10.07
CA ILE A 196 -6.90 -16.13 -9.09
C ILE A 196 -6.55 -17.58 -8.79
N ALA A 197 -6.50 -17.95 -7.50
CA ALA A 197 -6.16 -19.30 -7.07
C ALA A 197 -7.19 -19.84 -6.09
N LYS A 198 -7.35 -21.19 -6.07
CA LYS A 198 -8.17 -21.89 -5.07
C LYS A 198 -7.30 -22.53 -3.98
N ARG A 199 -6.07 -22.02 -3.82
CA ARG A 199 -5.13 -22.39 -2.76
C ARG A 199 -4.53 -21.14 -2.16
N GLU A 200 -4.41 -21.10 -0.85
CA GLU A 200 -3.70 -20.03 -0.17
C GLU A 200 -2.24 -20.01 -0.63
N ASN A 201 -1.72 -18.84 -0.87
CA ASN A 201 -0.32 -18.63 -1.24
C ASN A 201 0.17 -17.31 -0.67
N LEU A 202 1.49 -17.15 -0.65
CA LEU A 202 2.17 -15.94 -0.16
C LEU A 202 2.87 -15.30 -1.35
N ILE A 203 2.47 -14.09 -1.69
CA ILE A 203 2.96 -13.35 -2.85
C ILE A 203 4.07 -12.39 -2.40
N GLU A 204 5.16 -12.35 -3.14
CA GLU A 204 6.28 -11.45 -2.86
C GLU A 204 5.85 -9.99 -3.00
N LEU A 205 6.06 -9.19 -1.94
CA LEU A 205 5.80 -7.74 -1.98
C LEU A 205 6.62 -7.07 -3.10
N SER A 206 7.82 -7.58 -3.36
CA SER A 206 8.69 -7.08 -4.43
C SER A 206 8.04 -7.12 -5.82
N LEU A 207 7.10 -8.04 -6.06
CA LEU A 207 6.35 -8.10 -7.34
C LEU A 207 5.41 -6.89 -7.47
N LEU A 208 4.73 -6.52 -6.37
CA LEU A 208 3.90 -5.31 -6.36
C LEU A 208 4.76 -4.07 -6.60
N GLU A 209 5.88 -3.96 -5.90
CA GLU A 209 6.84 -2.85 -6.07
C GLU A 209 7.38 -2.80 -7.52
N PHE A 210 7.61 -3.96 -8.13
CA PHE A 210 8.06 -4.05 -9.52
C PHE A 210 6.99 -3.49 -10.48
N CYS A 211 5.72 -3.84 -10.29
CA CYS A 211 4.63 -3.32 -11.12
C CYS A 211 4.53 -1.79 -11.01
N VAL A 212 4.73 -1.26 -9.80
CA VAL A 212 4.75 0.20 -9.57
C VAL A 212 5.92 0.84 -10.34
N ARG A 213 7.13 0.27 -10.22
CA ARG A 213 8.32 0.79 -10.93
C ARG A 213 8.12 0.77 -12.45
N GLU A 214 7.58 -0.31 -13.00
CA GLU A 214 7.32 -0.44 -14.43
C GLU A 214 6.37 0.64 -14.94
N HIS A 215 5.28 0.85 -14.21
CA HIS A 215 4.28 1.86 -14.57
C HIS A 215 4.88 3.27 -14.48
N LEU A 216 5.53 3.58 -13.35
CA LEU A 216 6.08 4.92 -13.11
C LEU A 216 7.25 5.25 -14.04
N ASN A 217 8.02 4.26 -14.49
CA ASN A 217 9.09 4.51 -15.45
C ASN A 217 8.55 5.13 -16.75
N LYS A 218 7.35 4.74 -17.14
CA LYS A 218 6.70 5.23 -18.37
C LYS A 218 5.93 6.53 -18.16
N THR A 219 5.44 6.78 -16.93
CA THR A 219 4.46 7.87 -16.71
C THR A 219 4.98 9.01 -15.86
N ALA A 220 5.97 8.77 -14.98
CA ALA A 220 6.44 9.79 -14.03
C ALA A 220 7.44 10.75 -14.68
N ASN A 221 7.23 12.06 -14.51
CA ASN A 221 8.20 13.06 -14.93
C ASN A 221 9.48 12.93 -14.10
N ARG A 222 10.64 13.00 -14.78
CA ARG A 222 11.95 12.87 -14.15
C ARG A 222 12.45 14.26 -13.77
N VAL A 223 12.67 14.48 -12.49
CA VAL A 223 13.06 15.79 -11.92
C VAL A 223 14.30 15.61 -11.06
N MET A 224 15.00 16.71 -10.78
CA MET A 224 16.18 16.68 -9.93
C MET A 224 15.83 17.14 -8.51
N ALA A 225 16.26 16.36 -7.52
CA ALA A 225 16.12 16.65 -6.10
C ALA A 225 17.36 16.14 -5.39
N VAL A 226 17.91 16.94 -4.48
CA VAL A 226 19.13 16.63 -3.73
C VAL A 226 18.72 16.40 -2.27
N LEU A 227 18.91 15.18 -1.81
CA LEU A 227 18.42 14.72 -0.52
C LEU A 227 19.43 14.89 0.61
N ASP A 228 20.73 14.76 0.29
CA ASP A 228 21.84 14.97 1.23
C ASP A 228 22.80 15.97 0.60
N PRO A 229 22.50 17.28 0.71
CA PRO A 229 23.18 18.29 -0.06
C PRO A 229 24.58 18.62 0.39
N ILE A 230 25.46 18.88 -0.59
CA ILE A 230 26.73 19.55 -0.40
C ILE A 230 26.83 20.65 -1.47
N LYS A 231 27.41 21.79 -1.12
CA LYS A 231 27.51 22.93 -2.03
C LYS A 231 28.64 22.69 -3.06
N MET A 232 28.34 23.01 -4.33
CA MET A 232 29.34 23.11 -5.40
C MET A 232 29.39 24.57 -5.85
N VAL A 233 30.58 25.13 -5.94
CA VAL A 233 30.78 26.47 -6.49
C VAL A 233 31.51 26.32 -7.81
N ILE A 234 30.94 26.86 -8.89
CA ILE A 234 31.60 26.86 -10.22
C ILE A 234 32.43 28.13 -10.33
N THR A 235 33.73 28.01 -10.08
CA THR A 235 34.65 29.13 -9.88
C THR A 235 34.73 30.08 -11.07
N ASN A 236 34.68 29.55 -12.30
CA ASN A 236 34.78 30.33 -13.53
C ASN A 236 33.42 30.70 -14.15
N TYR A 237 32.30 30.49 -13.43
CA TYR A 237 30.96 30.95 -13.87
C TYR A 237 30.76 32.38 -13.35
N PRO A 238 30.24 33.30 -14.18
CA PRO A 238 30.15 34.72 -13.79
C PRO A 238 29.27 34.91 -12.56
N GLU A 239 29.70 35.79 -11.67
CA GLU A 239 28.98 36.14 -10.44
C GLU A 239 27.64 36.79 -10.78
N GLY A 240 26.60 36.35 -10.06
CA GLY A 240 25.26 36.90 -10.21
C GLY A 240 24.52 36.49 -11.49
N GLN A 241 25.17 35.75 -12.37
CA GLN A 241 24.55 35.27 -13.61
C GLN A 241 23.75 33.99 -13.36
N SER A 242 22.64 33.85 -14.06
CA SER A 242 21.95 32.58 -14.20
C SER A 242 21.41 32.42 -15.62
N GLU A 243 21.20 31.20 -16.02
CA GLU A 243 20.65 30.86 -17.33
C GLU A 243 19.58 29.78 -17.19
N VAL A 244 18.73 29.65 -18.20
CA VAL A 244 17.69 28.63 -18.24
C VAL A 244 18.14 27.53 -19.20
N LEU A 245 18.19 26.30 -18.67
CA LEU A 245 18.45 25.09 -19.45
C LEU A 245 17.12 24.37 -19.69
N ILE A 246 17.10 23.50 -20.69
CA ILE A 246 15.89 22.73 -21.02
C ILE A 246 16.15 21.25 -20.70
N GLY A 247 15.28 20.66 -19.90
CA GLY A 247 15.34 19.24 -19.56
C GLY A 247 14.12 18.48 -20.05
N GLU A 248 14.34 17.29 -20.56
CA GLU A 248 13.26 16.37 -20.92
C GLU A 248 12.56 15.86 -19.65
N ASN A 249 11.22 15.77 -19.69
CA ASN A 249 10.44 15.31 -18.55
C ASN A 249 10.51 13.78 -18.41
N ASN A 250 10.26 13.04 -19.50
CA ASN A 250 10.35 11.57 -19.44
C ASN A 250 10.59 10.98 -20.84
N PRO A 251 11.85 10.59 -21.15
CA PRO A 251 12.16 10.04 -22.48
C PRO A 251 11.51 8.67 -22.74
N GLU A 252 11.00 7.98 -21.72
CA GLU A 252 10.33 6.67 -21.85
C GLU A 252 8.82 6.81 -22.06
N ALA A 253 8.26 8.00 -21.92
CA ALA A 253 6.83 8.22 -22.14
C ALA A 253 6.50 8.20 -23.64
N GLU A 254 5.30 7.72 -23.98
CA GLU A 254 4.83 7.65 -25.37
C GLU A 254 4.83 9.02 -26.07
N ASP A 255 4.48 10.07 -25.33
CA ASP A 255 4.44 11.47 -25.80
C ASP A 255 5.75 12.21 -25.52
N LYS A 256 6.82 11.50 -25.09
CA LYS A 256 8.11 12.02 -24.66
C LYS A 256 8.02 12.96 -23.44
N GLY A 257 6.84 13.07 -22.78
CA GLY A 257 6.65 13.81 -21.52
C GLY A 257 6.85 15.32 -21.61
N GLY A 258 7.21 15.86 -22.78
CA GLY A 258 7.51 17.27 -22.93
C GLY A 258 8.84 17.68 -22.31
N THR A 259 9.02 18.99 -22.11
CA THR A 259 10.24 19.56 -21.52
C THR A 259 9.89 20.58 -20.42
N ARG A 260 10.90 20.96 -19.64
CA ARG A 260 10.76 21.99 -18.60
C ARG A 260 12.01 22.85 -18.53
N GLU A 261 11.83 24.04 -17.98
CA GLU A 261 12.90 24.99 -17.71
C GLU A 261 13.61 24.63 -16.40
N ILE A 262 14.95 24.65 -16.44
CA ILE A 262 15.80 24.33 -15.28
C ILE A 262 16.80 25.48 -15.12
N PRO A 263 16.71 26.30 -14.06
CA PRO A 263 17.67 27.38 -13.86
C PRO A 263 19.04 26.83 -13.41
N PHE A 264 20.10 27.42 -13.95
CA PHE A 264 21.49 27.10 -13.66
C PHE A 264 22.19 28.36 -13.17
N SER A 265 23.02 28.24 -12.14
CA SER A 265 23.74 29.35 -11.52
C SER A 265 25.11 28.91 -11.04
N LYS A 266 25.89 29.88 -10.54
CA LYS A 266 27.26 29.66 -10.04
C LYS A 266 27.32 28.66 -8.89
N GLU A 267 26.36 28.73 -7.96
CA GLU A 267 26.31 27.81 -6.82
C GLU A 267 25.21 26.77 -7.03
N LEU A 268 25.55 25.51 -6.77
CA LEU A 268 24.65 24.37 -6.94
C LEU A 268 24.66 23.52 -5.67
N TRP A 269 23.56 22.80 -5.46
CA TRP A 269 23.51 21.67 -4.51
C TRP A 269 23.66 20.38 -5.29
N ILE A 270 24.54 19.48 -4.81
CA ILE A 270 24.70 18.12 -5.35
C ILE A 270 24.60 17.12 -4.18
N GLU A 271 24.42 15.84 -4.48
CA GLU A 271 24.42 14.80 -3.45
C GLU A 271 25.83 14.66 -2.85
N ARG A 272 25.93 14.60 -1.55
CA ARG A 272 27.20 14.36 -0.84
C ARG A 272 27.85 13.07 -1.32
N GLU A 273 27.05 12.02 -1.57
CA GLU A 273 27.55 10.72 -2.06
C GLU A 273 28.17 10.78 -3.47
N ASP A 274 28.03 11.88 -4.19
CA ASP A 274 28.63 12.05 -5.51
C ASP A 274 30.06 12.58 -5.45
N PHE A 275 30.57 12.90 -4.27
CA PHE A 275 31.96 13.31 -4.07
C PHE A 275 32.70 12.33 -3.17
N MET A 276 33.94 12.01 -3.54
CA MET A 276 34.82 11.18 -2.72
C MET A 276 36.26 11.75 -2.82
N GLU A 277 36.83 12.11 -1.66
CA GLU A 277 38.18 12.68 -1.56
C GLU A 277 39.23 11.67 -2.06
N GLU A 278 39.12 10.43 -1.63
CA GLU A 278 39.99 9.32 -2.03
C GLU A 278 39.15 8.29 -2.79
N PRO A 279 39.05 8.44 -4.14
CA PRO A 279 38.10 7.62 -4.90
C PRO A 279 38.52 6.16 -5.00
N ALA A 280 37.55 5.26 -4.86
CA ALA A 280 37.72 3.83 -5.09
C ALA A 280 37.96 3.55 -6.59
N LYS A 281 38.49 2.37 -6.91
CA LYS A 281 38.59 1.92 -8.31
C LYS A 281 37.22 1.94 -8.98
N LYS A 282 37.16 2.41 -10.22
CA LYS A 282 35.92 2.54 -11.01
C LYS A 282 34.94 3.57 -10.42
N TRP A 283 35.47 4.61 -9.77
CA TRP A 283 34.67 5.75 -9.33
C TRP A 283 34.47 6.68 -10.52
N PHE A 284 33.22 6.89 -10.93
CA PHE A 284 32.86 7.71 -12.10
C PHE A 284 32.09 8.97 -11.73
N ARG A 285 32.24 9.41 -10.48
CA ARG A 285 31.62 10.63 -9.93
C ARG A 285 32.75 11.62 -9.60
N LEU A 286 32.47 12.67 -8.84
CA LEU A 286 33.45 13.69 -8.49
C LEU A 286 34.49 13.20 -7.48
N ALA A 287 35.70 13.63 -7.73
CA ALA A 287 36.89 13.47 -6.88
C ALA A 287 37.86 14.56 -7.29
N PRO A 288 38.88 14.88 -6.48
CA PRO A 288 39.90 15.88 -6.90
C PRO A 288 40.45 15.55 -8.28
N GLY A 289 40.37 16.52 -9.21
CA GLY A 289 40.81 16.39 -10.58
C GLY A 289 39.86 15.65 -11.53
N ALA A 290 38.80 15.02 -11.02
CA ALA A 290 37.84 14.26 -11.83
C ALA A 290 36.85 15.19 -12.54
N MET A 291 36.35 14.71 -13.68
CA MET A 291 35.32 15.41 -14.46
C MET A 291 34.03 14.59 -14.50
N VAL A 292 32.88 15.28 -14.41
CA VAL A 292 31.56 14.69 -14.60
C VAL A 292 30.67 15.64 -15.39
N ARG A 293 29.62 15.10 -16.00
CA ARG A 293 28.56 15.91 -16.61
C ARG A 293 27.48 16.22 -15.55
N LEU A 294 27.12 17.46 -15.43
CA LEU A 294 25.92 17.89 -14.72
C LEU A 294 24.74 17.65 -15.67
N LYS A 295 23.75 16.90 -15.21
CA LYS A 295 22.59 16.49 -16.03
C LYS A 295 21.95 17.72 -16.69
N PHE A 296 21.75 17.68 -18.00
CA PHE A 296 21.20 18.78 -18.84
C PHE A 296 22.08 20.03 -18.94
N ALA A 297 23.27 20.05 -18.32
CA ALA A 297 24.10 21.24 -18.22
C ALA A 297 25.50 20.99 -18.83
N TYR A 298 26.54 21.22 -18.09
CA TYR A 298 27.90 21.28 -18.53
C TYR A 298 28.77 20.16 -17.94
N ILE A 299 29.93 19.93 -18.52
CA ILE A 299 30.97 19.12 -17.88
C ILE A 299 31.69 20.06 -16.89
N VAL A 300 31.92 19.54 -15.68
CA VAL A 300 32.68 20.24 -14.64
C VAL A 300 33.85 19.38 -14.20
N LYS A 301 34.91 20.05 -13.77
CA LYS A 301 36.12 19.44 -13.20
C LYS A 301 36.28 19.89 -11.76
N CYS A 302 36.49 18.98 -10.86
CA CYS A 302 36.76 19.30 -9.45
C CYS A 302 38.19 19.82 -9.31
N GLU A 303 38.33 21.07 -8.88
CA GLU A 303 39.64 21.71 -8.69
C GLU A 303 40.08 21.65 -7.22
N ASP A 304 39.15 21.84 -6.28
CA ASP A 304 39.46 21.89 -4.86
C ASP A 304 38.20 21.61 -4.03
N PHE A 305 38.35 21.51 -2.71
CA PHE A 305 37.25 21.33 -1.79
C PHE A 305 37.61 21.90 -0.41
N VAL A 306 36.58 22.23 0.39
CA VAL A 306 36.72 22.82 1.72
C VAL A 306 36.19 21.84 2.77
N LYS A 307 36.86 21.74 3.91
CA LYS A 307 36.47 20.92 5.04
C LYS A 307 36.14 21.77 6.27
N ASP A 308 35.27 21.29 7.11
CA ASP A 308 35.01 21.87 8.43
C ASP A 308 36.05 21.39 9.44
N GLU A 309 35.91 21.87 10.68
CA GLU A 309 36.80 21.53 11.82
C GLU A 309 36.84 20.03 12.14
N ASN A 310 35.81 19.29 11.72
CA ASN A 310 35.68 17.86 11.95
C ASN A 310 36.19 17.02 10.78
N GLY A 311 36.67 17.67 9.73
CA GLY A 311 37.19 17.01 8.55
C GLY A 311 36.11 16.64 7.50
N ASN A 312 34.88 17.07 7.69
CA ASN A 312 33.80 16.81 6.71
C ASN A 312 33.88 17.82 5.57
N VAL A 313 33.74 17.32 4.35
CA VAL A 313 33.70 18.20 3.17
C VAL A 313 32.38 19.00 3.19
N THR A 314 32.50 20.32 3.13
CA THR A 314 31.35 21.24 3.17
C THR A 314 31.10 21.93 1.85
N GLU A 315 32.11 22.05 0.99
CA GLU A 315 32.01 22.77 -0.27
C GLU A 315 32.99 22.17 -1.30
N ILE A 316 32.59 22.10 -2.55
CA ILE A 316 33.39 21.59 -3.66
C ILE A 316 33.55 22.73 -4.67
N HIS A 317 34.78 22.98 -5.10
CA HIS A 317 35.08 24.00 -6.09
C HIS A 317 35.37 23.33 -7.43
N CYS A 318 34.57 23.66 -8.44
CA CYS A 318 34.70 23.11 -9.78
C CYS A 318 34.85 24.24 -10.81
N SER A 319 35.54 23.95 -11.90
CA SER A 319 35.47 24.77 -13.10
C SER A 319 34.54 24.10 -14.11
N TYR A 320 33.77 24.87 -14.87
CA TYR A 320 32.93 24.31 -15.92
C TYR A 320 33.58 24.57 -17.28
N ILE A 321 33.20 23.74 -18.25
CA ILE A 321 33.69 23.84 -19.64
C ILE A 321 32.56 24.43 -20.48
N PRO A 322 32.65 25.72 -20.86
CA PRO A 322 31.54 26.41 -21.56
C PRO A 322 31.08 25.71 -22.85
N GLU A 323 32.02 25.12 -23.60
CA GLU A 323 31.74 24.43 -24.87
C GLU A 323 31.05 23.09 -24.71
N SER A 324 30.83 22.61 -23.45
CA SER A 324 30.29 21.27 -23.15
C SER A 324 28.78 21.26 -22.88
N LYS A 325 28.06 22.34 -23.19
CA LYS A 325 26.62 22.46 -22.94
C LYS A 325 25.86 21.29 -23.56
N SER A 326 25.02 20.64 -22.76
CA SER A 326 24.23 19.47 -23.21
C SER A 326 23.35 19.84 -24.42
N GLY A 327 23.45 19.01 -25.46
CA GLY A 327 22.75 19.25 -26.74
C GLY A 327 23.55 20.10 -27.74
N GLU A 328 24.55 20.82 -27.27
CA GLU A 328 25.39 21.73 -28.12
C GLU A 328 26.89 21.50 -27.85
N ASP A 329 27.28 20.36 -27.32
CA ASP A 329 28.64 20.08 -26.88
C ASP A 329 29.63 20.00 -28.05
N THR A 330 30.59 20.93 -28.07
CA THR A 330 31.69 20.99 -29.05
C THR A 330 33.04 20.81 -28.37
N SER A 331 33.06 20.50 -27.07
CA SER A 331 34.29 20.38 -26.28
C SER A 331 35.21 19.21 -26.71
N GLY A 332 34.62 18.18 -27.28
CA GLY A 332 35.31 16.94 -27.59
C GLY A 332 35.69 16.10 -26.37
N ILE A 333 35.21 16.48 -25.18
CA ILE A 333 35.50 15.79 -23.92
C ILE A 333 34.44 14.75 -23.65
N ASN A 334 34.87 13.52 -23.35
CA ASN A 334 33.95 12.41 -23.03
C ASN A 334 34.11 12.02 -21.56
N VAL A 335 33.02 12.12 -20.79
CA VAL A 335 33.03 11.75 -19.38
C VAL A 335 32.04 10.57 -19.16
N LYS A 336 32.39 9.68 -18.24
CA LYS A 336 31.60 8.48 -17.95
C LYS A 336 30.46 8.74 -16.97
N GLY A 337 30.60 9.74 -16.10
CA GLY A 337 29.65 10.01 -15.03
C GLY A 337 28.77 11.21 -15.31
N THR A 338 27.48 11.07 -14.97
CA THR A 338 26.52 12.17 -14.97
C THR A 338 25.89 12.22 -13.57
N ILE A 339 25.89 13.41 -12.96
CA ILE A 339 25.27 13.62 -11.66
C ILE A 339 24.12 14.64 -11.78
N HIS A 340 23.17 14.55 -10.85
CA HIS A 340 22.08 15.53 -10.76
C HIS A 340 22.43 16.64 -9.77
N TRP A 341 21.72 17.73 -9.87
CA TRP A 341 22.02 18.97 -9.15
C TRP A 341 20.78 19.85 -9.09
N VAL A 342 20.78 20.86 -8.23
CA VAL A 342 19.81 21.97 -8.27
C VAL A 342 20.53 23.29 -8.04
N SER A 343 20.08 24.37 -8.69
CA SER A 343 20.65 25.71 -8.51
C SER A 343 20.36 26.19 -7.07
N ALA A 344 21.41 26.55 -6.33
CA ALA A 344 21.25 27.03 -4.95
C ALA A 344 20.42 28.33 -4.88
N ALA A 345 20.57 29.19 -5.89
CA ALA A 345 19.84 30.46 -5.95
C ALA A 345 18.32 30.29 -6.20
N HIS A 346 17.91 29.16 -6.81
CA HIS A 346 16.53 28.96 -7.28
C HIS A 346 15.82 27.79 -6.59
N ALA A 347 16.55 26.92 -5.92
CA ALA A 347 16.00 25.71 -5.29
C ALA A 347 14.91 26.02 -4.29
N LYS A 348 13.94 25.13 -4.19
CA LYS A 348 12.94 25.13 -3.12
C LYS A 348 13.32 24.06 -2.10
N THR A 349 12.88 24.22 -0.87
CA THR A 349 13.09 23.20 0.16
C THR A 349 11.88 22.28 0.23
N ALA A 350 12.11 21.02 0.63
CA ALA A 350 11.04 20.04 0.83
C ALA A 350 11.44 19.04 1.90
N GLU A 351 10.43 18.55 2.63
CA GLU A 351 10.59 17.37 3.49
C GLU A 351 10.41 16.12 2.63
N ILE A 352 11.30 15.14 2.80
CA ILE A 352 11.23 13.88 2.06
C ILE A 352 11.05 12.74 3.07
N ARG A 353 10.02 11.93 2.86
CA ARG A 353 9.72 10.75 3.68
C ARG A 353 10.05 9.50 2.86
N ILE A 354 11.02 8.74 3.34
CA ILE A 354 11.47 7.50 2.71
C ILE A 354 10.87 6.35 3.53
N TYR A 355 10.14 5.47 2.86
CA TYR A 355 9.45 4.36 3.53
C TYR A 355 10.09 3.03 3.17
N ASP A 356 10.29 2.19 4.18
CA ASP A 356 10.70 0.80 4.02
C ASP A 356 9.53 -0.11 4.47
N ARG A 357 9.75 -1.41 4.43
CA ARG A 357 8.78 -2.42 4.86
C ARG A 357 8.47 -2.24 6.35
N LEU A 358 7.20 -2.38 6.71
CA LEU A 358 6.75 -2.21 8.10
C LEU A 358 7.23 -3.36 8.99
N PHE A 359 7.50 -4.54 8.42
CA PHE A 359 7.95 -5.73 9.14
C PHE A 359 9.27 -6.25 8.58
N THR A 360 10.06 -6.89 9.45
CA THR A 360 11.39 -7.42 9.11
C THR A 360 11.38 -8.88 8.66
N VAL A 361 10.25 -9.60 8.86
CA VAL A 361 10.12 -11.03 8.53
C VAL A 361 9.06 -11.23 7.44
N GLU A 362 9.20 -12.32 6.69
CA GLU A 362 8.31 -12.61 5.54
C GLU A 362 6.86 -12.84 5.92
N SER A 363 6.60 -13.48 7.06
CA SER A 363 5.24 -13.87 7.48
C SER A 363 4.98 -13.46 8.94
N PRO A 364 4.83 -12.15 9.23
CA PRO A 364 4.68 -11.70 10.63
C PRO A 364 3.51 -12.35 11.37
N ASP A 365 2.47 -12.75 10.65
CA ASP A 365 1.28 -13.41 11.24
C ASP A 365 1.56 -14.85 11.68
N SER A 366 2.61 -15.47 11.16
CA SER A 366 2.93 -16.88 11.36
C SER A 366 4.12 -17.11 12.31
N GLU A 367 4.82 -16.04 12.69
CA GLU A 367 5.97 -16.14 13.59
C GLU A 367 5.50 -16.33 15.04
N GLU A 368 6.39 -16.87 15.89
CA GLU A 368 6.13 -17.05 17.32
C GLU A 368 6.10 -15.73 18.05
N GLY A 369 5.23 -15.59 19.04
CA GLY A 369 5.14 -14.38 19.89
C GLY A 369 4.17 -13.34 19.36
N ASP A 370 4.46 -12.09 19.71
CA ASP A 370 3.61 -10.96 19.26
C ASP A 370 4.11 -10.48 17.90
N PHE A 371 3.21 -10.38 16.91
CA PHE A 371 3.56 -9.88 15.57
C PHE A 371 4.30 -8.54 15.61
N LYS A 372 4.10 -7.75 16.67
CA LYS A 372 4.75 -6.44 16.85
C LYS A 372 6.24 -6.55 17.15
N ASP A 373 6.71 -7.71 17.62
CA ASP A 373 8.13 -7.95 17.87
C ASP A 373 8.95 -7.90 16.57
N TYR A 374 8.26 -8.03 15.44
CA TYR A 374 8.87 -8.05 14.11
C TYR A 374 8.71 -6.73 13.35
N LEU A 375 8.27 -5.67 14.04
CA LEU A 375 8.19 -4.34 13.43
C LEU A 375 9.58 -3.82 13.06
N ASN A 376 9.68 -3.17 11.91
CA ASN A 376 10.91 -2.55 11.44
C ASN A 376 11.03 -1.14 12.04
N PRO A 377 11.98 -0.92 12.97
CA PRO A 377 12.15 0.41 13.58
C PRO A 377 12.59 1.48 12.58
N ASP A 378 13.17 1.07 11.45
CA ASP A 378 13.63 1.96 10.38
C ASP A 378 12.64 2.03 9.21
N SER A 379 11.37 1.70 9.45
CA SER A 379 10.33 1.68 8.41
C SER A 379 10.02 3.06 7.82
N ILE A 380 10.46 4.14 8.48
CA ILE A 380 10.33 5.51 7.96
C ILE A 380 11.61 6.30 8.29
N LYS A 381 12.13 7.02 7.29
CA LYS A 381 13.22 7.98 7.46
C LYS A 381 12.74 9.34 6.94
N VAL A 382 12.83 10.36 7.78
CA VAL A 382 12.42 11.73 7.41
C VAL A 382 13.65 12.59 7.18
N ILE A 383 13.77 13.14 5.97
CA ILE A 383 14.75 14.16 5.61
C ILE A 383 14.01 15.49 5.68
N LYS A 384 14.32 16.28 6.70
CA LYS A 384 13.58 17.51 6.99
C LYS A 384 13.81 18.61 5.96
N GLU A 385 14.97 18.62 5.32
CA GLU A 385 15.34 19.67 4.37
C GLU A 385 16.15 19.06 3.22
N ALA A 386 15.47 18.85 2.10
CA ALA A 386 16.07 18.50 0.81
C ALA A 386 15.91 19.70 -0.12
N PHE A 387 16.72 19.79 -1.16
CA PHE A 387 16.61 20.86 -2.17
C PHE A 387 16.06 20.27 -3.48
N ILE A 388 15.02 20.89 -3.99
CA ILE A 388 14.31 20.45 -5.20
C ILE A 388 14.30 21.54 -6.25
N GLU A 389 14.24 21.14 -7.53
CA GLU A 389 14.17 22.13 -8.61
C GLU A 389 12.85 22.91 -8.55
N PRO A 390 12.83 24.19 -8.97
CA PRO A 390 11.63 25.05 -8.87
C PRO A 390 10.37 24.48 -9.53
N TYR A 391 10.53 23.67 -10.56
CA TYR A 391 9.43 22.99 -11.27
C TYR A 391 8.48 22.28 -10.28
N LEU A 392 9.02 21.74 -9.18
CA LEU A 392 8.24 21.01 -8.18
C LEU A 392 7.45 21.92 -7.23
N ALA A 393 7.63 23.24 -7.31
CA ALA A 393 6.82 24.16 -6.49
C ALA A 393 5.33 24.05 -6.82
N ASP A 394 5.01 23.68 -8.07
CA ASP A 394 3.64 23.51 -8.56
C ASP A 394 3.22 22.02 -8.61
N ALA A 395 3.89 21.17 -7.85
CA ALA A 395 3.61 19.72 -7.81
C ALA A 395 2.16 19.45 -7.40
N LYS A 396 1.54 18.48 -8.06
CA LYS A 396 0.13 18.13 -7.83
C LYS A 396 -0.01 16.79 -7.12
N GLN A 397 -1.08 16.64 -6.36
CA GLN A 397 -1.37 15.44 -5.57
C GLN A 397 -1.51 14.18 -6.43
N ASP A 398 -2.01 14.32 -7.65
CA ASP A 398 -2.22 13.19 -8.56
C ASP A 398 -1.00 12.89 -9.43
N ALA A 399 0.04 13.73 -9.39
CA ALA A 399 1.26 13.54 -10.16
C ALA A 399 2.27 12.66 -9.42
N ARG A 400 3.08 11.96 -10.18
CA ARG A 400 4.20 11.13 -9.69
C ARG A 400 5.46 11.59 -10.36
N TYR A 401 6.58 11.57 -9.62
CA TYR A 401 7.87 12.06 -10.10
C TYR A 401 8.94 11.02 -9.87
N GLN A 402 9.85 10.90 -10.81
CA GLN A 402 11.12 10.20 -10.55
C GLN A 402 12.14 11.26 -10.11
N PHE A 403 12.58 11.22 -8.86
CA PHE A 403 13.77 11.97 -8.44
C PHE A 403 14.97 11.24 -9.05
N ILE A 404 15.59 11.85 -10.03
CA ILE A 404 16.65 11.24 -10.86
C ILE A 404 17.70 10.58 -9.95
N ARG A 405 17.96 9.29 -10.19
CA ARG A 405 18.91 8.44 -9.45
C ARG A 405 18.49 8.08 -8.02
N LYS A 406 17.35 8.60 -7.51
CA LYS A 406 16.91 8.41 -6.10
C LYS A 406 15.69 7.48 -5.96
N GLY A 407 14.71 7.58 -6.85
CA GLY A 407 13.48 6.79 -6.75
C GLY A 407 12.26 7.53 -7.28
N TYR A 408 11.08 6.96 -6.98
CA TYR A 408 9.79 7.56 -7.38
C TYR A 408 9.14 8.17 -6.15
N TYR A 409 8.52 9.33 -6.33
CA TYR A 409 7.98 10.14 -5.25
C TYR A 409 6.63 10.75 -5.63
N SER A 410 5.81 11.02 -4.63
CA SER A 410 4.52 11.69 -4.78
C SER A 410 4.37 12.75 -3.69
N LEU A 411 3.61 13.80 -4.00
CA LEU A 411 3.33 14.88 -3.04
C LEU A 411 2.42 14.32 -1.94
N ASP A 412 2.79 14.51 -0.67
CA ASP A 412 1.98 14.07 0.48
C ASP A 412 0.85 15.06 0.76
N THR A 413 -0.24 14.54 1.31
CA THR A 413 -1.40 15.35 1.73
C THR A 413 -1.07 16.35 2.85
N ASP A 414 0.05 16.16 3.56
CA ASP A 414 0.53 17.11 4.59
C ASP A 414 1.20 18.34 3.98
N SER A 415 1.38 18.39 2.65
CA SER A 415 2.02 19.53 1.98
C SER A 415 1.18 20.79 2.07
N THR A 416 1.87 21.92 2.25
CA THR A 416 1.29 23.27 2.10
C THR A 416 2.14 24.04 1.10
N PRO A 417 1.69 25.19 0.60
CA PRO A 417 2.52 26.01 -0.31
C PRO A 417 3.87 26.40 0.31
N GLU A 418 3.94 26.53 1.63
CA GLU A 418 5.16 26.92 2.36
C GLU A 418 6.03 25.74 2.73
N LYS A 419 5.47 24.52 2.74
CA LYS A 419 6.20 23.31 3.15
C LYS A 419 5.76 22.14 2.29
N LEU A 420 6.54 21.84 1.27
CA LEU A 420 6.30 20.67 0.42
C LEU A 420 6.81 19.40 1.13
N VAL A 421 6.02 18.35 1.06
CA VAL A 421 6.34 17.03 1.63
C VAL A 421 6.18 15.99 0.53
N PHE A 422 7.23 15.21 0.28
CA PHE A 422 7.17 14.13 -0.72
C PHE A 422 7.38 12.77 -0.06
N ASN A 423 6.52 11.83 -0.41
CA ASN A 423 6.60 10.43 0.00
C ASN A 423 7.33 9.62 -1.06
N GLN A 424 8.31 8.83 -0.66
CA GLN A 424 8.88 7.84 -1.57
C GLN A 424 7.87 6.74 -1.85
N THR A 425 7.50 6.57 -3.11
CA THR A 425 6.61 5.51 -3.56
C THR A 425 7.37 4.18 -3.60
N VAL A 426 8.42 4.11 -4.40
CA VAL A 426 9.35 2.96 -4.47
C VAL A 426 10.75 3.46 -4.87
N GLY A 427 11.78 2.70 -4.52
CA GLY A 427 13.14 2.93 -5.01
C GLY A 427 13.28 2.53 -6.48
N LEU A 428 14.41 2.91 -7.10
CA LEU A 428 14.70 2.53 -8.50
C LEU A 428 14.95 1.02 -8.64
N LYS A 429 15.38 0.36 -7.57
CA LYS A 429 15.72 -1.06 -7.54
C LYS A 429 15.20 -1.68 -6.25
N ASP A 430 15.02 -2.99 -6.26
CA ASP A 430 14.67 -3.73 -5.05
C ASP A 430 15.89 -3.77 -4.12
N ALA A 431 15.83 -3.03 -3.03
CA ALA A 431 16.89 -2.96 -2.02
C ALA A 431 17.01 -4.28 -1.24
N TRP A 432 15.88 -4.96 -1.01
CA TRP A 432 15.83 -6.20 -0.21
C TRP A 432 16.39 -7.39 -0.97
N ALA A 433 16.33 -7.39 -2.31
CA ALA A 433 16.92 -8.45 -3.14
C ALA A 433 18.44 -8.55 -2.95
N LYS A 434 19.10 -7.45 -2.57
CA LYS A 434 20.54 -7.43 -2.31
C LYS A 434 20.90 -7.92 -0.91
N ALA A 435 20.00 -7.73 0.05
CA ALA A 435 20.23 -8.13 1.44
C ALA A 435 20.16 -9.66 1.62
N LYS A 436 19.46 -10.35 0.71
CA LYS A 436 19.32 -11.82 0.72
C LYS A 436 20.54 -12.56 0.12
N LYS A 437 21.54 -11.85 -0.46
CA LYS A 437 22.79 -12.40 -0.99
C LYS A 437 23.95 -12.20 -0.01
#